data_d3de96a6f34cc44ab93e0e4d7842abf2
#
_entry.id   d3de96a6f34cc44ab93e0e4d7842abf2
#
_cell.length_a   1.000
_cell.length_b   1.000
_cell.length_c   1.000
_cell.angle_alpha   90.00
_cell.angle_beta   90.00
_cell.angle_gamma   90.00
#
_symmetry.space_group_name_H-M   'P 1'
#
loop_
_entity.id
_entity.type
_entity.pdbx_description
1 polymer ?
#
loop_
_entity_poly.entity_id
_entity_poly.type
_entity_poly.pdbx_seq_one_letter_code
_entity_poly.pdbx_strand_id
1 'polypeptide(L)'
;MKVTPDGITWFGCAATIFISVAFLAQGEFLIGALLFGAFGLIDLLDGTMARMLGTAGPWGAFLDSTLDRISDAAVICALIYFYINIDSSSSQLAVVAGIVALVMSLMTSYARAKAESLDAKCTVGIAERAERNLLIWISLLVSALFTDVMPYALTLLAVLSTVTVIQRILFVRKQLVLQA
;
A
#
# COMPACT_ATOMS: atom_id res chain seq x y z
N MET A 1 15.38 22.17 -16.49
CA MET A 1 14.24 22.18 -15.54
C MET A 1 14.76 21.57 -14.23
N LYS A 2 14.58 22.26 -13.11
CA LYS A 2 14.91 21.65 -11.79
C LYS A 2 13.79 20.69 -11.42
N VAL A 3 14.09 19.41 -11.28
CA VAL A 3 13.15 18.41 -10.77
C VAL A 3 12.89 18.77 -9.31
N THR A 4 11.62 19.02 -8.95
CA THR A 4 11.22 19.30 -7.58
C THR A 4 10.87 18.00 -6.86
N PRO A 5 11.12 17.87 -5.55
CA PRO A 5 10.74 16.68 -4.78
C PRO A 5 9.24 16.31 -4.98
N ASP A 6 8.36 17.30 -4.91
CA ASP A 6 6.92 17.11 -5.13
C ASP A 6 6.62 16.52 -6.53
N GLY A 7 7.37 16.96 -7.56
CA GLY A 7 7.22 16.43 -8.92
C GLY A 7 7.54 14.95 -9.04
N ILE A 8 8.52 14.47 -8.28
CA ILE A 8 8.91 13.06 -8.24
C ILE A 8 7.79 12.25 -7.57
N THR A 9 7.25 12.72 -6.45
CA THR A 9 6.16 12.05 -5.72
C THR A 9 4.90 11.95 -6.59
N TRP A 10 4.51 13.01 -7.30
CA TRP A 10 3.41 12.99 -8.27
C TRP A 10 3.67 12.00 -9.41
N PHE A 11 4.87 12.00 -9.96
CA PHE A 11 5.23 11.08 -11.03
C PHE A 11 5.18 9.62 -10.58
N GLY A 12 5.71 9.29 -9.39
CA GLY A 12 5.66 7.96 -8.82
C GLY A 12 4.23 7.46 -8.63
N CYS A 13 3.35 8.30 -8.10
CA CYS A 13 1.92 7.98 -7.95
C CYS A 13 1.25 7.76 -9.32
N ALA A 14 1.44 8.66 -10.27
CA ALA A 14 0.88 8.53 -11.62
C ALA A 14 1.38 7.27 -12.33
N ALA A 15 2.67 6.96 -12.21
CA ALA A 15 3.26 5.74 -12.76
C ALA A 15 2.66 4.47 -12.13
N THR A 16 2.49 4.44 -10.80
CA THR A 16 1.87 3.30 -10.11
C THR A 16 0.41 3.11 -10.55
N ILE A 17 -0.37 4.19 -10.67
CA ILE A 17 -1.74 4.11 -11.19
C ILE A 17 -1.73 3.58 -12.63
N PHE A 18 -0.85 4.10 -13.49
CA PHE A 18 -0.74 3.64 -14.87
C PHE A 18 -0.40 2.14 -14.95
N ILE A 19 0.60 1.68 -14.18
CA ILE A 19 1.00 0.27 -14.12
C ILE A 19 -0.18 -0.58 -13.66
N SER A 20 -0.90 -0.14 -12.65
CA SER A 20 -2.06 -0.85 -12.11
C SER A 20 -3.15 -1.04 -13.15
N VAL A 21 -3.52 0.02 -13.88
CA VAL A 21 -4.61 -0.02 -14.87
C VAL A 21 -4.17 -0.72 -16.15
N ALA A 22 -2.94 -0.47 -16.63
CA ALA A 22 -2.48 -0.98 -17.91
C ALA A 22 -2.03 -2.45 -17.85
N PHE A 23 -1.53 -2.91 -16.71
CA PHE A 23 -0.94 -4.26 -16.60
C PHE A 23 -1.66 -5.12 -15.55
N LEU A 24 -1.80 -4.66 -14.29
CA LEU A 24 -2.38 -5.51 -13.24
C LEU A 24 -3.87 -5.79 -13.50
N ALA A 25 -4.63 -4.81 -13.94
CA ALA A 25 -6.05 -4.97 -14.28
C ALA A 25 -6.27 -5.88 -15.51
N GLN A 26 -5.25 -6.09 -16.33
CA GLN A 26 -5.29 -6.99 -17.49
C GLN A 26 -4.70 -8.39 -17.19
N GLY A 27 -4.18 -8.62 -15.98
CA GLY A 27 -3.55 -9.89 -15.60
C GLY A 27 -2.09 -10.04 -16.06
N GLU A 28 -1.49 -8.98 -16.59
CA GLU A 28 -0.08 -8.95 -17.01
C GLU A 28 0.84 -8.79 -15.76
N PHE A 29 0.75 -9.77 -14.86
CA PHE A 29 1.40 -9.71 -13.54
C PHE A 29 2.91 -9.63 -13.60
N LEU A 30 3.56 -10.26 -14.60
CA LEU A 30 5.02 -10.20 -14.73
C LEU A 30 5.49 -8.78 -15.04
N ILE A 31 4.91 -8.16 -16.06
CA ILE A 31 5.28 -6.80 -16.47
C ILE A 31 4.94 -5.83 -15.35
N GLY A 32 3.74 -5.98 -14.76
CA GLY A 32 3.30 -5.20 -13.62
C GLY A 32 4.27 -5.31 -12.44
N ALA A 33 4.70 -6.51 -12.06
CA ALA A 33 5.64 -6.74 -10.97
C ALA A 33 7.03 -6.14 -11.24
N LEU A 34 7.56 -6.30 -12.45
CA LEU A 34 8.86 -5.74 -12.82
C LEU A 34 8.86 -4.21 -12.76
N LEU A 35 7.82 -3.58 -13.31
CA LEU A 35 7.67 -2.13 -13.27
C LEU A 35 7.42 -1.62 -11.85
N PHE A 36 6.51 -2.25 -11.09
CA PHE A 36 6.22 -1.89 -9.71
C PHE A 36 7.45 -2.00 -8.81
N GLY A 37 8.25 -3.08 -8.98
CA GLY A 37 9.51 -3.25 -8.26
C GLY A 37 10.56 -2.20 -8.64
N ALA A 38 10.71 -1.90 -9.92
CA ALA A 38 11.66 -0.87 -10.39
C ALA A 38 11.31 0.52 -9.84
N PHE A 39 10.02 0.92 -9.88
CA PHE A 39 9.58 2.20 -9.31
C PHE A 39 9.68 2.22 -7.78
N GLY A 40 9.38 1.13 -7.10
CA GLY A 40 9.56 1.02 -5.65
C GLY A 40 11.01 1.16 -5.21
N LEU A 41 11.98 0.66 -5.98
CA LEU A 41 13.41 0.87 -5.73
C LEU A 41 13.83 2.33 -5.94
N ILE A 42 13.31 2.99 -6.97
CA ILE A 42 13.56 4.41 -7.23
C ILE A 42 13.04 5.25 -6.05
N ASP A 43 11.81 5.02 -5.61
CA ASP A 43 11.18 5.71 -4.47
C ASP A 43 11.99 5.54 -3.16
N LEU A 44 12.52 4.34 -2.92
CA LEU A 44 13.40 4.07 -1.78
C LEU A 44 14.70 4.89 -1.83
N LEU A 45 15.30 5.04 -3.01
CA LEU A 45 16.53 5.82 -3.20
C LEU A 45 16.26 7.33 -3.04
N ASP A 46 15.19 7.83 -3.63
CA ASP A 46 14.83 9.26 -3.58
C ASP A 46 14.42 9.69 -2.17
N GLY A 47 13.67 8.86 -1.44
CA GLY A 47 13.31 9.11 -0.05
C GLY A 47 14.53 9.14 0.90
N THR A 48 15.57 8.35 0.62
CA THR A 48 16.82 8.41 1.40
C THR A 48 17.63 9.66 1.07
N MET A 49 17.70 10.07 -0.20
CA MET A 49 18.39 11.28 -0.64
C MET A 49 17.73 12.55 -0.10
N ALA A 50 16.41 12.67 -0.13
CA ALA A 50 15.67 13.82 0.40
C ALA A 50 15.91 14.03 1.90
N ARG A 51 15.96 12.94 2.67
CA ARG A 51 16.31 12.98 4.10
C ARG A 51 17.73 13.43 4.35
N MET A 52 18.68 12.99 3.54
CA MET A 52 20.09 13.40 3.65
C MET A 52 20.31 14.88 3.28
N LEU A 53 19.50 15.43 2.36
CA LEU A 53 19.61 16.82 1.90
C LEU A 53 18.82 17.82 2.77
N GLY A 54 18.09 17.36 3.80
CA GLY A 54 17.34 18.23 4.72
C GLY A 54 16.20 19.02 4.08
N THR A 55 15.70 18.60 2.91
CA THR A 55 14.63 19.27 2.16
C THR A 55 13.23 18.83 2.56
N ALA A 56 13.11 17.95 3.57
CA ALA A 56 11.82 17.43 4.04
C ALA A 56 11.04 18.50 4.80
N GLY A 57 9.90 18.92 4.26
CA GLY A 57 8.97 19.86 4.90
C GLY A 57 7.62 19.20 5.20
N PRO A 58 6.75 19.85 6.06
CA PRO A 58 5.43 19.33 6.40
C PRO A 58 4.53 19.08 5.18
N TRP A 59 4.61 19.94 4.17
CA TRP A 59 3.88 19.79 2.92
C TRP A 59 4.30 18.53 2.16
N GLY A 60 5.60 18.31 1.98
CA GLY A 60 6.10 17.11 1.32
C GLY A 60 5.69 15.82 2.03
N ALA A 61 5.76 15.80 3.37
CA ALA A 61 5.30 14.66 4.16
C ALA A 61 3.79 14.39 4.03
N PHE A 62 2.97 15.44 3.97
CA PHE A 62 1.54 15.32 3.72
C PHE A 62 1.27 14.78 2.31
N LEU A 63 1.90 15.37 1.29
CA LEU A 63 1.74 14.98 -0.10
C LEU A 63 2.13 13.51 -0.32
N ASP A 64 3.31 13.13 0.10
CA ASP A 64 3.84 11.78 0.04
C ASP A 64 2.88 10.79 0.71
N SER A 65 2.50 11.05 1.96
CA SER A 65 1.58 10.19 2.68
C SER A 65 0.22 10.05 2.00
N THR A 66 -0.28 11.08 1.32
CA THR A 66 -1.58 11.06 0.62
C THR A 66 -1.49 10.29 -0.68
N LEU A 67 -0.46 10.57 -1.50
CA LEU A 67 -0.25 9.90 -2.78
C LEU A 67 0.07 8.42 -2.62
N ASP A 68 0.75 8.05 -1.54
CA ASP A 68 0.96 6.67 -1.14
C ASP A 68 -0.34 5.88 -1.00
N ARG A 69 -1.37 6.47 -0.36
CA ARG A 69 -2.68 5.79 -0.17
C ARG A 69 -3.41 5.63 -1.49
N ILE A 70 -3.29 6.63 -2.37
CA ILE A 70 -3.88 6.55 -3.71
C ILE A 70 -3.19 5.44 -4.51
N SER A 71 -1.87 5.35 -4.47
CA SER A 71 -1.08 4.31 -5.14
C SER A 71 -1.41 2.91 -4.61
N ASP A 72 -1.40 2.72 -3.29
CA ASP A 72 -1.76 1.44 -2.66
C ASP A 72 -3.19 1.01 -3.04
N ALA A 73 -4.13 1.96 -3.03
CA ALA A 73 -5.51 1.69 -3.42
C ALA A 73 -5.63 1.32 -4.91
N ALA A 74 -4.91 2.00 -5.80
CA ALA A 74 -4.93 1.71 -7.23
C ALA A 74 -4.48 0.28 -7.54
N VAL A 75 -3.42 -0.20 -6.88
CA VAL A 75 -2.92 -1.57 -7.03
C VAL A 75 -3.99 -2.59 -6.62
N ILE A 76 -4.57 -2.43 -5.43
CA ILE A 76 -5.58 -3.38 -4.92
C ILE A 76 -6.86 -3.31 -5.78
N CYS A 77 -7.30 -2.11 -6.19
CA CYS A 77 -8.46 -1.97 -7.07
C CYS A 77 -8.24 -2.63 -8.43
N ALA A 78 -7.05 -2.53 -9.02
CA ALA A 78 -6.72 -3.17 -10.28
C ALA A 78 -6.79 -4.71 -10.16
N LEU A 79 -6.28 -5.28 -9.06
CA LEU A 79 -6.38 -6.71 -8.79
C LEU A 79 -7.84 -7.15 -8.58
N ILE A 80 -8.63 -6.37 -7.83
CA ILE A 80 -10.07 -6.65 -7.67
C ILE A 80 -10.76 -6.64 -9.03
N TYR A 81 -10.47 -5.64 -9.87
CA TYR A 81 -11.05 -5.52 -11.20
C TYR A 81 -10.69 -6.73 -12.08
N PHE A 82 -9.44 -7.18 -12.07
CA PHE A 82 -9.02 -8.38 -12.78
C PHE A 82 -9.84 -9.60 -12.35
N TYR A 83 -9.96 -9.87 -11.04
CA TYR A 83 -10.68 -11.03 -10.53
C TYR A 83 -12.21 -10.96 -10.68
N ILE A 84 -12.80 -9.78 -10.84
CA ILE A 84 -14.22 -9.65 -11.20
C ILE A 84 -14.46 -10.12 -12.65
N ASN A 85 -13.48 -9.93 -13.55
CA ASN A 85 -13.62 -10.17 -14.97
C ASN A 85 -13.14 -11.56 -15.43
N ILE A 86 -12.61 -12.39 -14.53
CA ILE A 86 -12.22 -13.76 -14.85
C ILE A 86 -13.15 -14.77 -14.16
N ASP A 87 -13.44 -15.87 -14.86
CA ASP A 87 -14.18 -16.99 -14.30
C ASP A 87 -13.20 -18.03 -13.72
N SER A 88 -12.89 -17.87 -12.43
CA SER A 88 -12.01 -18.75 -11.68
C SER A 88 -12.66 -19.14 -10.36
N SER A 89 -12.39 -20.35 -9.89
CA SER A 89 -12.91 -20.85 -8.62
C SER A 89 -12.46 -20.01 -7.40
N SER A 90 -11.36 -19.27 -7.52
CA SER A 90 -10.81 -18.39 -6.48
C SER A 90 -11.16 -16.91 -6.66
N SER A 91 -11.85 -16.53 -7.77
CA SER A 91 -12.18 -15.12 -8.05
C SER A 91 -13.00 -14.48 -6.94
N GLN A 92 -14.02 -15.16 -6.45
CA GLN A 92 -14.86 -14.63 -5.36
C GLN A 92 -14.05 -14.37 -4.09
N LEU A 93 -13.13 -15.28 -3.74
CA LEU A 93 -12.23 -15.11 -2.60
C LEU A 93 -11.34 -13.87 -2.81
N ALA A 94 -10.73 -13.73 -4.00
CA ALA A 94 -9.86 -12.61 -4.33
C ALA A 94 -10.59 -11.26 -4.23
N VAL A 95 -11.82 -11.18 -4.74
CA VAL A 95 -12.63 -9.96 -4.71
C VAL A 95 -12.99 -9.58 -3.28
N VAL A 96 -13.54 -10.50 -2.49
CA VAL A 96 -13.93 -10.22 -1.10
C VAL A 96 -12.71 -9.86 -0.26
N ALA A 97 -11.64 -10.65 -0.35
CA ALA A 97 -10.40 -10.39 0.36
C ALA A 97 -9.76 -9.06 -0.07
N GLY A 98 -9.76 -8.75 -1.36
CA GLY A 98 -9.26 -7.49 -1.91
C GLY A 98 -10.01 -6.28 -1.36
N ILE A 99 -11.35 -6.32 -1.29
CA ILE A 99 -12.16 -5.25 -0.69
C ILE A 99 -11.80 -5.06 0.78
N VAL A 100 -11.71 -6.14 1.56
CA VAL A 100 -11.34 -6.07 2.97
C VAL A 100 -9.90 -5.53 3.12
N ALA A 101 -8.95 -6.02 2.31
CA ALA A 101 -7.57 -5.56 2.31
C ALA A 101 -7.48 -4.06 2.00
N LEU A 102 -8.22 -3.57 1.01
CA LEU A 102 -8.27 -2.15 0.65
C LEU A 102 -8.75 -1.30 1.83
N VAL A 103 -9.91 -1.63 2.40
CA VAL A 103 -10.49 -0.88 3.52
C VAL A 103 -9.55 -0.90 4.73
N MET A 104 -9.04 -2.08 5.12
CA MET A 104 -8.17 -2.20 6.30
C MET A 104 -6.79 -1.58 6.09
N SER A 105 -6.24 -1.57 4.89
CA SER A 105 -4.99 -0.86 4.57
C SER A 105 -5.14 0.66 4.72
N LEU A 106 -6.26 1.23 4.26
CA LEU A 106 -6.57 2.65 4.45
C LEU A 106 -6.81 2.96 5.94
N MET A 107 -7.56 2.09 6.65
CA MET A 107 -7.82 2.26 8.09
C MET A 107 -6.54 2.16 8.92
N THR A 108 -5.58 1.34 8.54
CA THR A 108 -4.26 1.28 9.18
C THR A 108 -3.59 2.67 9.16
N SER A 109 -3.56 3.31 8.00
CA SER A 109 -2.97 4.65 7.85
C SER A 109 -3.77 5.74 8.56
N TYR A 110 -5.10 5.69 8.45
CA TYR A 110 -5.99 6.62 9.14
C TYR A 110 -5.86 6.54 10.67
N ALA A 111 -5.83 5.33 11.23
CA ALA A 111 -5.70 5.13 12.67
C ALA A 111 -4.40 5.75 13.21
N ARG A 112 -3.29 5.65 12.47
CA ARG A 112 -2.03 6.30 12.83
C ARG A 112 -2.15 7.82 12.78
N ALA A 113 -2.61 8.38 11.66
CA ALA A 113 -2.74 9.82 11.49
C ALA A 113 -3.70 10.43 12.53
N LYS A 114 -4.81 9.71 12.84
CA LYS A 114 -5.76 10.16 13.87
C LYS A 114 -5.17 10.09 15.27
N ALA A 115 -4.39 9.06 15.59
CA ALA A 115 -3.71 8.97 16.89
C ALA A 115 -2.71 10.14 17.05
N GLU A 116 -1.87 10.37 16.04
CA GLU A 116 -0.90 11.48 16.04
C GLU A 116 -1.57 12.84 16.15
N SER A 117 -2.77 13.03 15.58
CA SER A 117 -3.57 14.27 15.74
C SER A 117 -4.15 14.47 17.15
N LEU A 118 -4.07 13.45 18.01
CA LEU A 118 -4.49 13.47 19.42
C LEU A 118 -3.27 13.38 20.36
N ASP A 119 -2.07 13.69 19.86
CA ASP A 119 -0.80 13.59 20.56
C ASP A 119 -0.47 12.18 21.11
N ALA A 120 -1.13 11.13 20.59
CA ALA A 120 -0.86 9.75 20.93
C ALA A 120 0.15 9.14 19.94
N LYS A 121 1.12 8.39 20.46
CA LYS A 121 2.06 7.64 19.61
C LYS A 121 1.38 6.38 19.07
N CYS A 122 1.60 6.08 17.78
CA CYS A 122 1.04 4.91 17.11
C CYS A 122 2.12 4.20 16.26
N THR A 123 3.07 3.55 16.95
CA THR A 123 4.24 2.88 16.34
C THR A 123 4.11 1.36 16.31
N VAL A 124 2.88 0.84 16.42
CA VAL A 124 2.59 -0.59 16.43
C VAL A 124 1.91 -1.03 15.15
N GLY A 125 2.11 -2.28 14.79
CA GLY A 125 1.47 -2.93 13.64
C GLY A 125 2.41 -3.95 12.99
N ILE A 126 1.87 -5.10 12.58
CA ILE A 126 2.63 -6.17 11.91
C ILE A 126 2.64 -6.06 10.39
N ALA A 127 1.77 -5.22 9.82
CA ALA A 127 1.70 -4.96 8.38
C ALA A 127 1.68 -3.45 8.13
N GLU A 128 2.84 -2.83 8.22
CA GLU A 128 3.04 -1.47 7.76
C GLU A 128 3.05 -1.41 6.23
N ARG A 129 3.26 -0.26 5.63
CA ARG A 129 3.19 -0.10 4.18
C ARG A 129 4.23 -0.95 3.43
N ALA A 130 5.45 -1.01 3.94
CA ALA A 130 6.54 -1.73 3.30
C ALA A 130 6.25 -3.24 3.21
N GLU A 131 5.78 -3.84 4.30
CA GLU A 131 5.44 -5.28 4.35
C GLU A 131 4.27 -5.60 3.43
N ARG A 132 3.26 -4.72 3.36
CA ARG A 132 2.11 -4.89 2.46
C ARG A 132 2.53 -4.84 0.98
N ASN A 133 3.34 -3.85 0.62
CA ASN A 133 3.82 -3.70 -0.75
C ASN A 133 4.75 -4.85 -1.15
N LEU A 134 5.60 -5.30 -0.24
CA LEU A 134 6.47 -6.46 -0.46
C LEU A 134 5.65 -7.75 -0.66
N LEU A 135 4.62 -7.97 0.15
CA LEU A 135 3.71 -9.11 0.00
C LEU A 135 3.03 -9.11 -1.37
N ILE A 136 2.48 -7.98 -1.79
CA ILE A 136 1.85 -7.84 -3.11
C ILE A 136 2.87 -8.10 -4.21
N TRP A 137 4.04 -7.49 -4.14
CA TRP A 137 5.08 -7.62 -5.15
C TRP A 137 5.56 -9.06 -5.33
N ILE A 138 5.88 -9.76 -4.23
CA ILE A 138 6.28 -11.18 -4.28
C ILE A 138 5.14 -12.02 -4.85
N SER A 139 3.90 -11.75 -4.44
CA SER A 139 2.75 -12.52 -4.91
C SER A 139 2.46 -12.30 -6.41
N LEU A 140 2.69 -11.11 -6.94
CA LEU A 140 2.63 -10.83 -8.38
C LEU A 140 3.66 -11.66 -9.14
N LEU A 141 4.92 -11.70 -8.68
CA LEU A 141 5.97 -12.51 -9.30
C LEU A 141 5.66 -14.01 -9.25
N VAL A 142 5.20 -14.52 -8.11
CA VAL A 142 4.86 -15.93 -7.95
C VAL A 142 3.65 -16.29 -8.82
N SER A 143 2.62 -15.44 -8.87
CA SER A 143 1.44 -15.67 -9.71
C SER A 143 1.78 -15.64 -11.20
N ALA A 144 2.72 -14.80 -11.60
CA ALA A 144 3.15 -14.70 -13.00
C ALA A 144 4.03 -15.88 -13.47
N LEU A 145 4.87 -16.43 -12.58
CA LEU A 145 5.90 -17.40 -12.96
C LEU A 145 5.51 -18.86 -12.68
N PHE A 146 4.62 -19.10 -11.71
CA PHE A 146 4.35 -20.46 -11.22
C PHE A 146 2.86 -20.78 -11.18
N THR A 147 2.14 -20.25 -10.20
CA THR A 147 0.72 -20.52 -9.96
C THR A 147 0.05 -19.30 -9.36
N ASP A 148 -1.23 -19.09 -9.66
CA ASP A 148 -1.97 -17.95 -9.15
C ASP A 148 -2.16 -18.05 -7.62
N VAL A 149 -1.30 -17.35 -6.87
CA VAL A 149 -1.37 -17.25 -5.41
C VAL A 149 -2.04 -15.96 -4.94
N MET A 150 -2.39 -15.06 -5.87
CA MET A 150 -2.90 -13.73 -5.54
C MET A 150 -4.18 -13.74 -4.68
N PRO A 151 -5.17 -14.62 -4.87
CA PRO A 151 -6.34 -14.71 -3.98
C PRO A 151 -5.97 -14.96 -2.52
N TYR A 152 -4.98 -15.84 -2.29
CA TYR A 152 -4.48 -16.14 -0.94
C TYR A 152 -3.63 -14.99 -0.38
N ALA A 153 -2.84 -14.33 -1.22
CA ALA A 153 -2.07 -13.14 -0.82
C ALA A 153 -2.98 -11.98 -0.41
N LEU A 154 -4.06 -11.72 -1.15
CA LEU A 154 -5.06 -10.72 -0.78
C LEU A 154 -5.77 -11.10 0.53
N THR A 155 -6.04 -12.38 0.75
CA THR A 155 -6.61 -12.87 2.02
C THR A 155 -5.63 -12.64 3.19
N LEU A 156 -4.36 -12.98 3.02
CA LEU A 156 -3.33 -12.74 4.01
C LEU A 156 -3.19 -11.25 4.30
N LEU A 157 -3.18 -10.42 3.26
CA LEU A 157 -3.11 -8.97 3.39
C LEU A 157 -4.30 -8.40 4.17
N ALA A 158 -5.52 -8.89 3.90
CA ALA A 158 -6.73 -8.51 4.61
C ALA A 158 -6.64 -8.85 6.11
N VAL A 159 -6.18 -10.06 6.43
CA VAL A 159 -6.00 -10.52 7.82
C VAL A 159 -4.94 -9.68 8.54
N LEU A 160 -3.76 -9.54 7.95
CA LEU A 160 -2.65 -8.78 8.56
C LEU A 160 -2.99 -7.31 8.77
N SER A 161 -3.65 -6.67 7.79
CA SER A 161 -4.10 -5.28 7.93
C SER A 161 -5.18 -5.13 9.00
N THR A 162 -6.12 -6.08 9.08
CA THR A 162 -7.15 -6.09 10.14
C THR A 162 -6.53 -6.23 11.53
N VAL A 163 -5.59 -7.16 11.70
CA VAL A 163 -4.85 -7.33 12.96
C VAL A 163 -4.10 -6.05 13.31
N THR A 164 -3.45 -5.41 12.34
CA THR A 164 -2.74 -4.14 12.55
C THR A 164 -3.67 -3.02 13.01
N VAL A 165 -4.87 -2.90 12.43
CA VAL A 165 -5.88 -1.91 12.87
C VAL A 165 -6.30 -2.17 14.30
N ILE A 166 -6.59 -3.42 14.66
CA ILE A 166 -6.97 -3.81 16.03
C ILE A 166 -5.84 -3.48 17.01
N GLN A 167 -4.60 -3.83 16.68
CA GLN A 167 -3.43 -3.51 17.51
C GLN A 167 -3.33 -2.00 17.75
N ARG A 168 -3.50 -1.18 16.71
CA ARG A 168 -3.45 0.29 16.82
C ARG A 168 -4.57 0.84 17.70
N ILE A 169 -5.80 0.37 17.53
CA ILE A 169 -6.95 0.77 18.38
C ILE A 169 -6.66 0.45 19.86
N LEU A 170 -6.23 -0.78 20.15
CA LEU A 170 -5.97 -1.20 21.54
C LEU A 170 -4.78 -0.45 22.16
N PHE A 171 -3.75 -0.18 21.36
CA PHE A 171 -2.56 0.54 21.82
C PHE A 171 -2.87 2.01 22.12
N VAL A 172 -3.56 2.71 21.22
CA VAL A 172 -3.95 4.10 21.40
C VAL A 172 -4.95 4.27 22.56
N ARG A 173 -5.91 3.33 22.68
CA ARG A 173 -6.84 3.32 23.83
C ARG A 173 -6.11 3.32 25.15
N LYS A 174 -5.08 2.50 25.30
CA LYS A 174 -4.29 2.45 26.56
C LYS A 174 -3.64 3.80 26.88
N GLN A 175 -3.11 4.49 25.87
CA GLN A 175 -2.48 5.80 26.07
C GLN A 175 -3.50 6.87 26.47
N LEU A 176 -4.61 6.98 25.73
CA LEU A 176 -5.61 8.04 25.97
C LEU A 176 -6.38 7.84 27.29
N VAL A 177 -6.64 6.59 27.72
CA VAL A 177 -7.30 6.29 28.99
C VAL A 177 -6.39 6.53 30.19
N LEU A 178 -5.05 6.37 30.03
CA LEU A 178 -4.08 6.66 31.10
C LEU A 178 -3.75 8.16 31.23
N GLN A 179 -4.12 8.98 30.23
CA GLN A 179 -3.94 10.43 30.25
C GLN A 179 -5.18 11.18 30.76
N ALA A 180 -6.31 10.49 30.88
CA ALA A 180 -7.58 11.01 31.42
C ALA A 180 -7.72 10.71 32.92
#